data_d45aeed57a36c4838a6b86e2cefab614
#
_entry.id   d45aeed57a36c4838a6b86e2cefab614
#
_cell.length_a   1.000
_cell.length_b   1.000
_cell.length_c   1.000
_cell.angle_alpha   90.00
_cell.angle_beta   90.00
_cell.angle_gamma   90.00
#
_symmetry.space_group_name_H-M   'P 1'
#
loop_
_entity.id
_entity.type
_entity.pdbx_description
1 polymer ?
#
loop_
_entity_poly.entity_id
_entity_poly.type
_entity_poly.pdbx_seq_one_letter_code
_entity_poly.pdbx_strand_id
1 'polypeptide(L)'
;MRVAIVGAGLAGMSAAVDLVDAGHSVEIFEARPFVGGKVGSWVDKDGNHVEMGLHVFFGCYYNLFDLMKQVGAIDHLRLKQHTHTFVNRGGQLGALDFRFITGAPFNGLKAFFTTNQLSPQD
;
A
#
# COMPACT_ATOMS: atom_id res chain seq x y z
N MET A 1 27.48 -13.10 6.09
CA MET A 1 27.21 -12.91 7.56
C MET A 1 25.87 -13.57 7.89
N ARG A 2 25.62 -13.83 9.18
CA ARG A 2 24.27 -14.16 9.68
C ARG A 2 23.60 -12.87 10.17
N VAL A 3 22.38 -12.61 9.74
CA VAL A 3 21.63 -11.40 10.09
C VAL A 3 20.26 -11.81 10.65
N ALA A 4 19.90 -11.24 11.78
CA ALA A 4 18.58 -11.39 12.38
C ALA A 4 17.76 -10.13 12.14
N ILE A 5 16.55 -10.29 11.60
CA ILE A 5 15.60 -9.18 11.37
C ILE A 5 14.42 -9.37 12.33
N VAL A 6 14.06 -8.31 13.02
CA VAL A 6 12.90 -8.32 13.92
C VAL A 6 11.72 -7.63 13.24
N GLY A 7 10.67 -8.39 12.98
CA GLY A 7 9.45 -7.96 12.30
C GLY A 7 9.40 -8.33 10.82
N ALA A 8 8.36 -9.07 10.44
CA ALA A 8 8.06 -9.48 9.07
C ALA A 8 7.02 -8.57 8.39
N GLY A 9 7.10 -7.26 8.62
CA GLY A 9 6.41 -6.26 7.81
C GLY A 9 7.13 -6.04 6.48
N LEU A 10 6.58 -5.21 5.58
CA LEU A 10 7.19 -4.94 4.26
C LEU A 10 8.65 -4.49 4.36
N ALA A 11 9.00 -3.64 5.32
CA ALA A 11 10.37 -3.17 5.50
C ALA A 11 11.33 -4.31 5.88
N GLY A 12 10.92 -5.17 6.83
CA GLY A 12 11.75 -6.31 7.23
C GLY A 12 11.89 -7.35 6.13
N MET A 13 10.83 -7.63 5.39
CA MET A 13 10.87 -8.55 4.25
C MET A 13 11.71 -8.00 3.09
N SER A 14 11.61 -6.69 2.77
CA SER A 14 12.44 -6.05 1.76
C SER A 14 13.93 -6.13 2.12
N ALA A 15 14.27 -5.77 3.35
CA ALA A 15 15.64 -5.88 3.83
C ALA A 15 16.16 -7.32 3.79
N ALA A 16 15.30 -8.30 4.07
CA ALA A 16 15.67 -9.71 3.99
C ALA A 16 16.00 -10.14 2.56
N VAL A 17 15.21 -9.73 1.58
CA VAL A 17 15.44 -10.02 0.16
C VAL A 17 16.79 -9.44 -0.28
N ASP A 18 17.02 -8.15 -0.03
CA ASP A 18 18.26 -7.47 -0.40
C ASP A 18 19.49 -8.13 0.25
N LEU A 19 19.39 -8.52 1.51
CA LEU A 19 20.48 -9.17 2.22
C LEU A 19 20.76 -10.59 1.73
N VAL A 20 19.73 -11.35 1.37
CA VAL A 20 19.88 -12.68 0.78
C VAL A 20 20.53 -12.58 -0.59
N ASP A 21 20.10 -11.63 -1.42
CA ASP A 21 20.70 -11.38 -2.73
C ASP A 21 22.17 -10.93 -2.63
N ALA A 22 22.52 -10.24 -1.54
CA ALA A 22 23.91 -9.89 -1.20
C ALA A 22 24.72 -11.07 -0.61
N GLY A 23 24.16 -12.28 -0.56
CA GLY A 23 24.85 -13.50 -0.10
C GLY A 23 24.89 -13.66 1.42
N HIS A 24 24.01 -13.01 2.15
CA HIS A 24 23.90 -13.17 3.60
C HIS A 24 22.91 -14.26 3.99
N SER A 25 23.11 -14.88 5.15
CA SER A 25 22.12 -15.78 5.78
C SER A 25 21.21 -14.94 6.66
N VAL A 26 19.89 -14.93 6.35
CA VAL A 26 18.94 -14.07 7.05
C VAL A 26 17.90 -14.92 7.79
N GLU A 27 17.56 -14.48 8.99
CA GLU A 27 16.51 -15.06 9.82
C GLU A 27 15.58 -13.94 10.27
N ILE A 28 14.24 -14.11 10.05
CA ILE A 28 13.25 -13.11 10.40
C ILE A 28 12.47 -13.62 11.62
N PHE A 29 12.32 -12.78 12.62
CA PHE A 29 11.54 -13.04 13.83
C PHE A 29 10.27 -12.19 13.81
N GLU A 30 9.11 -12.84 13.77
CA GLU A 30 7.79 -12.19 13.79
C GLU A 30 6.99 -12.64 15.00
N ALA A 31 6.38 -11.69 15.68
CA ALA A 31 5.59 -11.95 16.89
C ALA A 31 4.17 -12.47 16.60
N ARG A 32 3.65 -12.19 15.40
CA ARG A 32 2.30 -12.62 14.97
C ARG A 32 2.39 -13.94 14.20
N PRO A 33 1.31 -14.72 14.13
CA PRO A 33 1.26 -15.96 13.37
C PRO A 33 1.17 -15.75 11.85
N PHE A 34 1.27 -14.52 11.37
CA PHE A 34 1.25 -14.15 9.94
C PHE A 34 2.24 -13.00 9.68
N VAL A 35 2.69 -12.91 8.43
CA VAL A 35 3.60 -11.87 7.95
C VAL A 35 2.84 -10.72 7.29
N GLY A 36 3.54 -9.65 6.92
CA GLY A 36 2.99 -8.49 6.19
C GLY A 36 2.82 -7.24 7.05
N GLY A 37 2.79 -7.36 8.38
CA GLY A 37 2.63 -6.20 9.26
C GLY A 37 1.32 -5.46 8.99
N LYS A 38 1.39 -4.17 8.59
CA LYS A 38 0.21 -3.35 8.27
C LYS A 38 -0.50 -3.72 6.96
N VAL A 39 0.13 -4.49 6.08
CA VAL A 39 -0.50 -5.03 4.85
C VAL A 39 -0.85 -6.49 5.01
N GLY A 40 -0.78 -7.03 6.23
CA GLY A 40 -1.13 -8.40 6.52
C GLY A 40 -2.61 -8.68 6.31
N SER A 41 -2.90 -9.87 5.76
CA SER A 41 -4.25 -10.42 5.64
C SER A 41 -4.26 -11.81 6.25
N TRP A 42 -5.39 -12.21 6.77
CA TRP A 42 -5.56 -13.56 7.33
C TRP A 42 -7.00 -14.05 7.14
N VAL A 43 -7.20 -15.31 7.39
CA VAL A 43 -8.54 -15.91 7.44
C VAL A 43 -8.91 -16.09 8.91
N ASP A 44 -10.07 -15.61 9.32
CA ASP A 44 -10.58 -15.77 10.67
C ASP A 44 -11.14 -17.19 10.90
N LYS A 45 -11.56 -17.47 12.14
CA LYS A 45 -12.13 -18.78 12.52
C LYS A 45 -13.43 -19.14 11.79
N ASP A 46 -14.12 -18.17 11.23
CA ASP A 46 -15.38 -18.33 10.51
C ASP A 46 -15.17 -18.40 8.99
N GLY A 47 -13.90 -18.36 8.52
CA GLY A 47 -13.52 -18.46 7.11
C GLY A 47 -13.54 -17.14 6.37
N ASN A 48 -13.71 -16.01 7.05
CA ASN A 48 -13.71 -14.71 6.41
C ASN A 48 -12.28 -14.21 6.17
N HIS A 49 -12.05 -13.61 5.02
CA HIS A 49 -10.80 -12.88 4.74
C HIS A 49 -10.82 -11.53 5.44
N VAL A 50 -9.85 -11.31 6.31
CA VAL A 50 -9.68 -10.07 7.05
C VAL A 50 -8.40 -9.39 6.60
N GLU A 51 -8.50 -8.10 6.27
CA GLU A 51 -7.37 -7.26 5.90
C GLU A 51 -7.15 -6.15 6.94
N MET A 52 -5.90 -5.81 7.21
CA MET A 52 -5.54 -4.74 8.15
C MET A 52 -5.94 -3.35 7.64
N GLY A 53 -6.25 -3.22 6.36
CA GLY A 53 -6.66 -1.99 5.74
C GLY A 53 -6.77 -2.11 4.22
N LEU A 54 -7.20 -1.04 3.57
CA LEU A 54 -7.30 -1.00 2.12
C LEU A 54 -5.92 -1.08 1.47
N HIS A 55 -5.70 -2.09 0.66
CA HIS A 55 -4.46 -2.28 -0.09
C HIS A 55 -4.52 -1.49 -1.41
N VAL A 56 -4.24 -0.20 -1.31
CA VAL A 56 -4.13 0.70 -2.47
C VAL A 56 -2.70 1.21 -2.58
N PHE A 57 -2.13 1.08 -3.77
CA PHE A 57 -0.78 1.53 -4.08
C PHE A 57 -0.83 2.66 -5.10
N PHE A 58 -0.11 3.72 -4.83
CA PHE A 58 0.03 4.84 -5.76
C PHE A 58 1.24 4.65 -6.65
N GLY A 59 1.17 5.15 -7.88
CA GLY A 59 2.25 5.01 -8.87
C GLY A 59 3.61 5.57 -8.46
N CYS A 60 3.70 6.31 -7.36
CA CYS A 60 4.95 6.81 -6.79
C CYS A 60 5.64 5.84 -5.81
N TYR A 61 5.11 4.64 -5.59
CA TYR A 61 5.70 3.64 -4.69
C TYR A 61 6.77 2.80 -5.41
N TYR A 62 7.75 3.46 -6.01
CA TYR A 62 8.76 2.84 -6.87
C TYR A 62 9.46 1.65 -6.22
N ASN A 63 9.99 1.83 -4.99
CA ASN A 63 10.71 0.76 -4.28
C ASN A 63 9.81 -0.45 -3.97
N LEU A 64 8.53 -0.21 -3.68
CA LEU A 64 7.58 -1.31 -3.47
C LEU A 64 7.34 -2.08 -4.77
N PHE A 65 7.16 -1.39 -5.88
CA PHE A 65 6.98 -2.06 -7.18
C PHE A 65 8.22 -2.81 -7.63
N ASP A 66 9.41 -2.31 -7.31
CA ASP A 66 10.66 -3.01 -7.60
C ASP A 66 10.80 -4.26 -6.72
N LEU A 67 10.48 -4.20 -5.43
CA LEU A 67 10.39 -5.38 -4.58
C LEU A 67 9.36 -6.39 -5.14
N MET A 68 8.16 -5.94 -5.54
CA MET A 68 7.14 -6.81 -6.09
C MET A 68 7.58 -7.51 -7.39
N LYS A 69 8.34 -6.83 -8.26
CA LYS A 69 8.96 -7.45 -9.44
C LYS A 69 9.98 -8.51 -9.02
N GLN A 70 10.85 -8.18 -8.08
CA GLN A 70 11.92 -9.08 -7.61
C GLN A 70 11.37 -10.38 -7.02
N VAL A 71 10.27 -10.30 -6.28
CA VAL A 71 9.61 -11.47 -5.68
C VAL A 71 8.52 -12.10 -6.58
N GLY A 72 8.34 -11.61 -7.81
CA GLY A 72 7.35 -12.15 -8.75
C GLY A 72 5.88 -11.84 -8.42
N ALA A 73 5.63 -10.81 -7.62
CA ALA A 73 4.28 -10.45 -7.16
C ALA A 73 3.62 -9.31 -7.95
N ILE A 74 4.33 -8.69 -8.89
CA ILE A 74 3.85 -7.50 -9.62
C ILE A 74 2.56 -7.77 -10.42
N ASP A 75 2.41 -8.96 -10.98
CA ASP A 75 1.25 -9.34 -11.80
C ASP A 75 -0.04 -9.52 -11.01
N HIS A 76 0.04 -9.56 -9.69
CA HIS A 76 -1.13 -9.58 -8.81
C HIS A 76 -1.77 -8.19 -8.65
N LEU A 77 -1.08 -7.12 -9.05
CA LEU A 77 -1.66 -5.78 -9.04
C LEU A 77 -2.73 -5.61 -10.11
N ARG A 78 -3.78 -4.90 -9.73
CA ARG A 78 -4.85 -4.51 -10.66
C ARG A 78 -4.89 -3.00 -10.74
N LEU A 79 -4.75 -2.48 -11.97
CA LEU A 79 -4.92 -1.04 -12.20
C LEU A 79 -6.39 -0.67 -11.95
N LYS A 80 -6.60 0.34 -11.14
CA LYS A 80 -7.93 0.84 -10.80
C LYS A 80 -7.98 2.35 -11.01
N GLN A 81 -9.02 2.80 -11.69
CA GLN A 81 -9.41 4.20 -11.65
C GLN A 81 -9.95 4.52 -10.26
N HIS A 82 -9.41 5.52 -9.62
CA HIS A 82 -9.64 5.73 -8.21
C HIS A 82 -10.36 7.05 -7.92
N THR A 83 -11.38 6.96 -7.08
CA THR A 83 -12.06 8.09 -6.44
C THR A 83 -12.08 7.83 -4.94
N HIS A 84 -11.55 8.75 -4.16
CA HIS A 84 -11.70 8.73 -2.72
C HIS A 84 -12.99 9.44 -2.33
N THR A 85 -13.89 8.73 -1.67
CA THR A 85 -15.11 9.31 -1.10
C THR A 85 -14.90 9.54 0.39
N PHE A 86 -15.27 10.72 0.86
CA PHE A 86 -15.22 11.12 2.26
C PHE A 86 -16.61 11.46 2.76
N VAL A 87 -16.83 11.25 4.04
CA VAL A 87 -18.03 11.70 4.75
C VAL A 87 -17.61 12.68 5.82
N ASN A 88 -18.08 13.92 5.73
CA ASN A 88 -17.81 14.96 6.70
C ASN A 88 -18.63 14.76 7.97
N ARG A 89 -18.24 15.46 9.04
CA ARG A 89 -18.93 15.42 10.34
C ARG A 89 -20.44 15.73 10.25
N GLY A 90 -20.88 16.49 9.25
CA GLY A 90 -22.29 16.80 8.97
C GLY A 90 -23.00 15.80 8.04
N GLY A 91 -22.36 14.67 7.69
CA GLY A 91 -22.91 13.69 6.77
C GLY A 91 -22.79 14.07 5.28
N GLN A 92 -22.12 15.18 4.96
CA GLN A 92 -21.89 15.58 3.58
C GLN A 92 -20.88 14.66 2.91
N LEU A 93 -21.21 14.20 1.72
CA LEU A 93 -20.32 13.42 0.88
C LEU A 93 -19.40 14.35 0.08
N GLY A 94 -18.13 14.03 0.08
CA GLY A 94 -17.13 14.66 -0.76
C GLY A 94 -16.27 13.62 -1.47
N ALA A 95 -15.63 14.02 -2.56
CA ALA A 95 -14.79 13.12 -3.32
C ALA A 95 -13.51 13.81 -3.78
N LEU A 96 -12.41 13.03 -3.82
CA LEU A 96 -11.22 13.33 -4.60
C LEU A 96 -11.21 12.38 -5.80
N ASP A 97 -11.43 12.93 -6.97
CA ASP A 97 -11.53 12.15 -8.22
C ASP A 97 -10.21 12.23 -9.01
N PHE A 98 -9.45 11.14 -9.00
CA PHE A 98 -8.18 11.02 -9.73
C PHE A 98 -8.34 10.47 -11.14
N ARG A 99 -9.56 10.23 -11.61
CA ARG A 99 -9.86 9.72 -12.95
C ARG A 99 -9.70 10.81 -14.00
N PHE A 100 -8.47 11.14 -14.34
CA PHE A 100 -8.17 12.13 -15.37
C PHE A 100 -7.22 11.56 -16.44
N ILE A 101 -7.54 11.82 -17.70
CA ILE A 101 -6.93 11.17 -18.86
C ILE A 101 -5.43 11.48 -19.00
N THR A 102 -4.98 12.62 -18.50
CA THR A 102 -3.59 13.10 -18.71
C THR A 102 -2.57 12.55 -17.72
N GLY A 103 -2.99 11.75 -16.73
CA GLY A 103 -2.06 11.20 -15.74
C GLY A 103 -1.50 12.22 -14.74
N ALA A 104 -0.49 11.81 -13.99
CA ALA A 104 0.17 12.65 -13.00
C ALA A 104 1.06 13.71 -13.69
N PRO A 105 1.15 14.95 -13.15
CA PRO A 105 0.54 15.45 -11.93
C PRO A 105 -0.88 16.03 -12.12
N PHE A 106 -1.39 16.09 -13.34
CA PHE A 106 -2.62 16.82 -13.68
C PHE A 106 -3.89 16.21 -13.10
N ASN A 107 -3.95 14.89 -12.95
CA ASN A 107 -5.06 14.22 -12.28
C ASN A 107 -5.13 14.60 -10.79
N GLY A 108 -4.00 14.76 -10.11
CA GLY A 108 -3.92 15.25 -8.73
C GLY A 108 -4.39 16.70 -8.61
N LEU A 109 -3.92 17.58 -9.50
CA LEU A 109 -4.36 18.98 -9.54
C LEU A 109 -5.88 19.08 -9.77
N LYS A 110 -6.41 18.33 -10.74
CA LYS A 110 -7.87 18.30 -10.96
C LYS A 110 -8.62 17.85 -9.72
N ALA A 111 -8.21 16.75 -9.11
CA ALA A 111 -8.85 16.24 -7.90
C ALA A 111 -8.88 17.28 -6.78
N PHE A 112 -7.79 18.02 -6.62
CA PHE A 112 -7.64 19.07 -5.62
C PHE A 112 -8.57 20.26 -5.90
N PHE A 113 -8.64 20.74 -7.14
CA PHE A 113 -9.47 21.90 -7.51
C PHE A 113 -10.96 21.57 -7.64
N THR A 114 -11.33 20.30 -7.77
CA THR A 114 -12.74 19.89 -7.94
C THR A 114 -13.34 19.29 -6.68
N THR A 115 -12.56 19.10 -5.62
CA THR A 115 -13.09 18.59 -4.35
C THR A 115 -13.93 19.64 -3.63
N ASN A 116 -14.97 19.18 -2.94
CA ASN A 116 -15.77 19.99 -2.02
C ASN A 116 -15.27 19.89 -0.56
N GLN A 117 -14.10 19.28 -0.34
CA GLN A 117 -13.51 19.12 1.00
C GLN A 117 -12.67 20.33 1.43
N LEU A 118 -12.30 21.17 0.46
CA LEU A 118 -11.49 22.37 0.68
C LEU A 118 -12.31 23.61 0.32
N SER A 119 -12.16 24.65 1.09
CA SER A 119 -12.65 25.99 0.75
C SER A 119 -11.54 26.80 0.07
N PRO A 120 -11.87 27.87 -0.67
CA PRO A 120 -10.86 28.78 -1.23
C PRO A 120 -9.96 29.47 -0.18
N GLN A 121 -10.26 29.30 1.10
CA GLN A 121 -9.52 29.88 2.22
C GLN A 121 -8.56 28.89 2.89
N ASP A 122 -8.67 27.60 2.56
CA ASP A 122 -7.79 26.53 3.03
C ASP A 122 -6.55 26.40 2.13
#